data_03a1d926d2f2add30f0a87eeac497db3
#
_entry.id   03a1d926d2f2add30f0a87eeac497db3
#
_cell.length_a   1.000
_cell.length_b   1.000
_cell.length_c   1.000
_cell.angle_alpha   90.00
_cell.angle_beta   90.00
_cell.angle_gamma   90.00
#
_symmetry.space_group_name_H-M   'P 1'
#
loop_
_entity.id
_entity.type
_entity.pdbx_description
1 polymer ?
#
loop_
_entity_poly.entity_id
_entity_poly.type
_entity_poly.pdbx_seq_one_letter_code
_entity_poly.pdbx_strand_id
1 'polypeptide(L)'
;MKGVRRVCSWIAGTVLFLAGFLKLMDPVGAGLVVGEYYKFLHISFLAPTAAFAGVALAFFETLVGAAMITGIRQRLTAAVSGVMLGFFTVLTFIMWRVNPDMDCGCFGEAVHLSHMQSLLKNLVLCVLWAGAFLPFRSLGSPDRIKSVSFSITVLSVLAFTVYSLVSIPAMDFTPFKPGVTLMQARQDPDAEAPLLSICCDEEGEYCDWMLAKGPVVVVSAYDPDRIGASRAAALREFAGSLDGIAPTFFVFAGECPELPDSYSADRRTLLTLNRSNGGVTLLSDGVVIAKWPSRSLPDRDHVAELLGQDPAEAMMKENTPKRLRLQGFLLYVFAVLLLL
;
A
#
# COMPACT_ATOMS: atom_id res chain seq x y z
N MET A 1 -37.73 11.64 -2.51
CA MET A 1 -36.67 11.87 -3.52
C MET A 1 -35.38 12.43 -2.92
N LYS A 2 -35.38 13.46 -2.04
CA LYS A 2 -34.12 14.01 -1.46
C LYS A 2 -33.33 12.94 -0.64
N GLY A 3 -34.03 12.08 0.13
CA GLY A 3 -33.41 11.01 0.92
C GLY A 3 -32.68 9.97 0.07
N VAL A 4 -33.29 9.45 -0.99
CA VAL A 4 -32.72 8.45 -1.90
C VAL A 4 -31.45 8.99 -2.57
N ARG A 5 -31.50 10.24 -3.05
CA ARG A 5 -30.31 10.89 -3.64
C ARG A 5 -29.14 10.97 -2.67
N ARG A 6 -29.42 11.31 -1.40
CA ARG A 6 -28.40 11.39 -0.37
C ARG A 6 -27.80 10.01 -0.06
N VAL A 7 -28.64 8.97 0.03
CA VAL A 7 -28.19 7.59 0.25
C VAL A 7 -27.32 7.12 -0.93
N CYS A 8 -27.74 7.33 -2.17
CA CYS A 8 -26.93 6.98 -3.35
C CYS A 8 -25.57 7.70 -3.34
N SER A 9 -25.56 9.01 -3.00
CA SER A 9 -24.30 9.78 -2.90
C SER A 9 -23.40 9.26 -1.78
N TRP A 10 -23.96 8.89 -0.64
CA TRP A 10 -23.21 8.32 0.48
C TRP A 10 -22.60 6.97 0.14
N ILE A 11 -23.38 6.06 -0.43
CA ILE A 11 -22.85 4.73 -0.81
C ILE A 11 -21.72 4.88 -1.83
N ALA A 12 -21.95 5.59 -2.93
CA ALA A 12 -20.93 5.78 -3.95
C ALA A 12 -19.71 6.54 -3.41
N GLY A 13 -19.92 7.58 -2.60
CA GLY A 13 -18.87 8.36 -1.96
C GLY A 13 -18.02 7.52 -1.00
N THR A 14 -18.67 6.65 -0.19
CA THR A 14 -17.95 5.75 0.74
C THR A 14 -17.08 4.75 -0.02
N VAL A 15 -17.59 4.16 -1.11
CA VAL A 15 -16.78 3.23 -1.93
C VAL A 15 -15.57 3.93 -2.53
N LEU A 16 -15.72 5.12 -3.11
CA LEU A 16 -14.60 5.90 -3.65
C LEU A 16 -13.63 6.34 -2.55
N PHE A 17 -14.14 6.81 -1.41
CA PHE A 17 -13.32 7.20 -0.28
C PHE A 17 -12.43 6.03 0.18
N LEU A 18 -13.03 4.86 0.39
CA LEU A 18 -12.30 3.66 0.81
C LEU A 18 -11.32 3.19 -0.25
N ALA A 19 -11.70 3.19 -1.53
CA ALA A 19 -10.81 2.80 -2.62
C ALA A 19 -9.57 3.69 -2.71
N GLY A 20 -9.74 5.01 -2.63
CA GLY A 20 -8.61 5.93 -2.60
C GLY A 20 -7.79 5.82 -1.32
N PHE A 21 -8.45 5.70 -0.16
CA PHE A 21 -7.77 5.59 1.13
C PHE A 21 -6.91 4.32 1.25
N LEU A 22 -7.41 3.18 0.79
CA LEU A 22 -6.64 1.92 0.77
C LEU A 22 -5.38 2.04 -0.10
N LYS A 23 -5.47 2.74 -1.23
CA LYS A 23 -4.29 3.05 -2.06
C LYS A 23 -3.33 4.01 -1.35
N LEU A 24 -3.83 4.99 -0.59
CA LEU A 24 -2.98 5.88 0.22
C LEU A 24 -2.29 5.17 1.38
N MET A 25 -2.82 4.05 1.86
CA MET A 25 -2.13 3.22 2.87
C MET A 25 -0.86 2.58 2.33
N ASP A 26 -0.80 2.25 1.03
CA ASP A 26 0.38 1.74 0.34
C ASP A 26 0.70 2.60 -0.90
N PRO A 27 1.34 3.77 -0.72
CA PRO A 27 1.68 4.66 -1.84
C PRO A 27 2.61 4.00 -2.87
N VAL A 28 3.46 3.08 -2.43
CA VAL A 28 4.38 2.35 -3.30
C VAL A 28 3.62 1.37 -4.17
N GLY A 29 2.71 0.58 -3.59
CA GLY A 29 1.81 -0.31 -4.33
C GLY A 29 0.93 0.47 -5.33
N ALA A 30 0.39 1.63 -4.92
CA ALA A 30 -0.37 2.49 -5.84
C ALA A 30 0.47 2.95 -7.03
N GLY A 31 1.75 3.29 -6.81
CA GLY A 31 2.70 3.62 -7.88
C GLY A 31 3.01 2.45 -8.81
N LEU A 32 3.15 1.23 -8.28
CA LEU A 32 3.37 0.02 -9.07
C LEU A 32 2.19 -0.23 -10.01
N VAL A 33 0.97 -0.18 -9.50
CA VAL A 33 -0.26 -0.36 -10.31
C VAL A 33 -0.30 0.65 -11.45
N VAL A 34 -0.02 1.94 -11.20
CA VAL A 34 0.04 2.96 -12.26
C VAL A 34 1.16 2.66 -13.26
N GLY A 35 2.31 2.16 -12.81
CA GLY A 35 3.41 1.73 -13.68
C GLY A 35 3.00 0.61 -14.63
N GLU A 36 2.24 -0.38 -14.16
CA GLU A 36 1.68 -1.45 -15.01
C GLU A 36 0.66 -0.89 -16.02
N TYR A 37 -0.18 0.06 -15.62
CA TYR A 37 -1.07 0.76 -16.56
C TYR A 37 -0.30 1.53 -17.63
N TYR A 38 0.82 2.17 -17.29
CA TYR A 38 1.66 2.85 -18.27
C TYR A 38 2.27 1.89 -19.29
N LYS A 39 2.67 0.69 -18.86
CA LYS A 39 3.13 -0.37 -19.77
C LYS A 39 1.98 -0.86 -20.66
N PHE A 40 0.83 -1.16 -20.08
CA PHE A 40 -0.35 -1.64 -20.78
C PHE A 40 -0.84 -0.66 -21.86
N LEU A 41 -0.83 0.64 -21.56
CA LEU A 41 -1.23 1.70 -22.48
C LEU A 41 -0.12 2.13 -23.44
N HIS A 42 1.06 1.48 -23.42
CA HIS A 42 2.24 1.81 -24.25
C HIS A 42 2.75 3.24 -24.05
N ILE A 43 2.61 3.80 -22.84
CA ILE A 43 3.10 5.13 -22.45
C ILE A 43 4.23 5.02 -21.40
N SER A 44 5.09 4.03 -21.53
CA SER A 44 6.17 3.71 -20.58
C SER A 44 7.18 4.84 -20.37
N PHE A 45 7.22 5.83 -21.27
CA PHE A 45 8.03 7.05 -21.08
C PHE A 45 7.60 7.87 -19.85
N LEU A 46 6.37 7.66 -19.35
CA LEU A 46 5.87 8.28 -18.10
C LEU A 46 6.22 7.47 -16.84
N ALA A 47 6.88 6.32 -16.95
CA ALA A 47 7.22 5.45 -15.82
C ALA A 47 7.88 6.18 -14.63
N PRO A 48 8.77 7.17 -14.81
CA PRO A 48 9.33 7.93 -13.68
C PRO A 48 8.28 8.69 -12.85
N THR A 49 7.11 8.98 -13.42
CA THR A 49 6.01 9.68 -12.72
C THR A 49 5.02 8.75 -12.03
N ALA A 50 5.14 7.43 -12.20
CA ALA A 50 4.14 6.46 -11.75
C ALA A 50 3.86 6.53 -10.24
N ALA A 51 4.91 6.67 -9.42
CA ALA A 51 4.78 6.82 -7.97
C ALA A 51 3.97 8.07 -7.60
N PHE A 52 4.32 9.22 -8.19
CA PHE A 52 3.58 10.46 -7.96
C PHE A 52 2.14 10.38 -8.45
N ALA A 53 1.92 9.85 -9.65
CA ALA A 53 0.60 9.71 -10.24
C ALA A 53 -0.29 8.76 -9.43
N GLY A 54 0.27 7.67 -8.91
CA GLY A 54 -0.45 6.73 -8.02
C GLY A 54 -0.95 7.40 -6.76
N VAL A 55 -0.07 8.14 -6.06
CA VAL A 55 -0.44 8.88 -4.85
C VAL A 55 -1.43 10.00 -5.15
N ALA A 56 -1.20 10.77 -6.21
CA ALA A 56 -2.09 11.87 -6.60
C ALA A 56 -3.49 11.36 -6.95
N LEU A 57 -3.59 10.26 -7.70
CA LEU A 57 -4.86 9.63 -8.06
C LEU A 57 -5.59 9.12 -6.82
N ALA A 58 -4.89 8.42 -5.92
CA ALA A 58 -5.45 7.90 -4.67
C ALA A 58 -5.95 9.02 -3.75
N PHE A 59 -5.17 10.08 -3.61
CA PHE A 59 -5.55 11.27 -2.85
C PHE A 59 -6.80 11.93 -3.43
N PHE A 60 -6.81 12.14 -4.76
CA PHE A 60 -7.93 12.76 -5.45
C PHE A 60 -9.21 11.91 -5.36
N GLU A 61 -9.09 10.59 -5.52
CA GLU A 61 -10.21 9.64 -5.36
C GLU A 61 -10.81 9.70 -3.95
N THR A 62 -9.95 9.75 -2.92
CA THR A 62 -10.38 9.90 -1.52
C THR A 62 -11.14 11.22 -1.30
N LEU A 63 -10.63 12.33 -1.85
CA LEU A 63 -11.28 13.64 -1.72
C LEU A 63 -12.61 13.70 -2.46
N VAL A 64 -12.71 13.12 -3.65
CA VAL A 64 -13.98 13.04 -4.39
C VAL A 64 -15.00 12.21 -3.61
N GLY A 65 -14.59 11.08 -3.03
CA GLY A 65 -15.44 10.29 -2.13
C GLY A 65 -15.93 11.11 -0.93
N ALA A 66 -15.03 11.82 -0.25
CA ALA A 66 -15.37 12.71 0.86
C ALA A 66 -16.35 13.84 0.44
N ALA A 67 -16.15 14.44 -0.73
CA ALA A 67 -17.02 15.47 -1.27
C ALA A 67 -18.43 14.94 -1.58
N MET A 68 -18.54 13.68 -2.03
CA MET A 68 -19.82 13.01 -2.25
C MET A 68 -20.53 12.70 -0.94
N ILE A 69 -19.81 12.29 0.11
CA ILE A 69 -20.37 12.00 1.45
C ILE A 69 -20.88 13.29 2.10
N THR A 70 -20.07 14.34 2.14
CA THR A 70 -20.43 15.63 2.73
C THR A 70 -21.49 16.37 1.91
N GLY A 71 -21.55 16.13 0.59
CA GLY A 71 -22.43 16.84 -0.35
C GLY A 71 -22.05 18.30 -0.56
N ILE A 72 -20.75 18.63 -0.41
CA ILE A 72 -20.21 19.97 -0.68
C ILE A 72 -20.23 20.26 -2.18
N ARG A 73 -20.51 21.52 -2.54
CA ARG A 73 -20.48 22.01 -3.94
C ARG A 73 -21.05 20.99 -4.94
N GLN A 74 -22.25 20.50 -4.70
CA GLN A 74 -22.85 19.34 -5.39
C GLN A 74 -22.67 19.34 -6.92
N ARG A 75 -22.73 20.49 -7.60
CA ARG A 75 -22.52 20.57 -9.06
C ARG A 75 -21.08 20.23 -9.47
N LEU A 76 -20.09 20.77 -8.75
CA LEU A 76 -18.68 20.48 -9.00
C LEU A 76 -18.38 19.03 -8.66
N THR A 77 -18.83 18.55 -7.50
CA THR A 77 -18.68 17.15 -7.07
C THR A 77 -19.27 16.20 -8.09
N ALA A 78 -20.50 16.49 -8.61
CA ALA A 78 -21.13 15.68 -9.63
C ALA A 78 -20.33 15.64 -10.93
N ALA A 79 -19.82 16.80 -11.41
CA ALA A 79 -19.03 16.85 -12.63
C ALA A 79 -17.71 16.07 -12.47
N VAL A 80 -16.96 16.32 -11.40
CA VAL A 80 -15.66 15.69 -11.16
C VAL A 80 -15.81 14.18 -10.94
N SER A 81 -16.74 13.76 -10.07
CA SER A 81 -16.97 12.32 -9.83
C SER A 81 -17.51 11.61 -11.07
N GLY A 82 -18.34 12.27 -11.88
CA GLY A 82 -18.85 11.71 -13.14
C GLY A 82 -17.73 11.47 -14.17
N VAL A 83 -16.83 12.45 -14.34
CA VAL A 83 -15.67 12.31 -15.24
C VAL A 83 -14.75 11.18 -14.75
N MET A 84 -14.47 11.14 -13.43
CA MET A 84 -13.61 10.11 -12.84
C MET A 84 -14.22 8.71 -12.96
N LEU A 85 -15.50 8.53 -12.66
CA LEU A 85 -16.18 7.24 -12.82
C LEU A 85 -16.27 6.83 -14.28
N GLY A 86 -16.53 7.77 -15.20
CA GLY A 86 -16.51 7.51 -16.64
C GLY A 86 -15.13 7.01 -17.11
N PHE A 87 -14.06 7.69 -16.68
CA PHE A 87 -12.68 7.27 -16.98
C PHE A 87 -12.40 5.86 -16.47
N PHE A 88 -12.70 5.58 -15.20
CA PHE A 88 -12.46 4.24 -14.63
C PHE A 88 -13.32 3.17 -15.28
N THR A 89 -14.55 3.49 -15.68
CA THR A 89 -15.43 2.54 -16.37
C THR A 89 -14.88 2.18 -17.76
N VAL A 90 -14.42 3.17 -18.52
CA VAL A 90 -13.79 2.94 -19.83
C VAL A 90 -12.51 2.11 -19.66
N LEU A 91 -11.67 2.47 -18.71
CA LEU A 91 -10.41 1.77 -18.45
C LEU A 91 -10.65 0.30 -18.07
N THR A 92 -11.57 0.03 -17.12
CA THR A 92 -11.91 -1.33 -16.71
C THR A 92 -12.63 -2.12 -17.80
N PHE A 93 -13.38 -1.47 -18.69
CA PHE A 93 -13.97 -2.11 -19.86
C PHE A 93 -12.88 -2.57 -20.85
N ILE A 94 -11.87 -1.74 -21.11
CA ILE A 94 -10.73 -2.10 -21.96
C ILE A 94 -9.98 -3.29 -21.34
N MET A 95 -9.68 -3.24 -20.03
CA MET A 95 -9.01 -4.34 -19.33
C MET A 95 -9.82 -5.64 -19.38
N TRP A 96 -11.12 -5.57 -19.18
CA TRP A 96 -11.99 -6.75 -19.33
C TRP A 96 -11.96 -7.33 -20.73
N ARG A 97 -11.90 -6.48 -21.79
CA ARG A 97 -11.86 -6.94 -23.18
C ARG A 97 -10.52 -7.54 -23.57
N VAL A 98 -9.44 -6.97 -23.11
CA VAL A 98 -8.05 -7.39 -23.43
C VAL A 98 -7.60 -8.50 -22.49
N ASN A 99 -8.12 -8.51 -21.26
CA ASN A 99 -7.78 -9.45 -20.19
C ASN A 99 -6.26 -9.59 -19.97
N PRO A 100 -5.53 -8.49 -19.70
CA PRO A 100 -4.10 -8.54 -19.45
C PRO A 100 -3.78 -9.28 -18.15
N ASP A 101 -2.59 -9.88 -18.08
CA ASP A 101 -2.08 -10.50 -16.87
C ASP A 101 -1.56 -9.44 -15.88
N MET A 102 -2.50 -8.68 -15.30
CA MET A 102 -2.24 -7.68 -14.28
C MET A 102 -3.50 -7.43 -13.45
N ASP A 103 -3.31 -7.05 -12.19
CA ASP A 103 -4.41 -6.67 -11.32
C ASP A 103 -5.05 -5.33 -11.71
N CYS A 104 -6.36 -5.22 -11.50
CA CYS A 104 -7.07 -3.96 -11.75
C CYS A 104 -6.67 -2.83 -10.80
N GLY A 105 -6.15 -3.13 -9.61
CA GLY A 105 -5.69 -2.16 -8.62
C GLY A 105 -6.76 -1.18 -8.11
N CYS A 106 -8.05 -1.50 -8.28
CA CYS A 106 -9.16 -0.63 -7.88
C CYS A 106 -9.14 -0.26 -6.39
N PHE A 107 -8.71 -1.18 -5.53
CA PHE A 107 -8.56 -1.02 -4.08
C PHE A 107 -7.09 -1.16 -3.62
N GLY A 108 -6.14 -0.93 -4.52
CA GLY A 108 -4.72 -1.20 -4.26
C GLY A 108 -4.48 -2.70 -4.03
N GLU A 109 -3.52 -3.03 -3.19
CA GLU A 109 -3.16 -4.41 -2.80
C GLU A 109 -4.15 -5.03 -1.80
N ALA A 110 -5.12 -4.25 -1.27
CA ALA A 110 -6.01 -4.72 -0.21
C ALA A 110 -7.08 -5.69 -0.70
N VAL A 111 -7.56 -5.52 -1.93
CA VAL A 111 -8.62 -6.35 -2.53
C VAL A 111 -8.33 -6.57 -4.01
N HIS A 112 -8.04 -7.80 -4.36
CA HIS A 112 -7.87 -8.23 -5.74
C HIS A 112 -9.24 -8.53 -6.37
N LEU A 113 -9.61 -7.76 -7.37
CA LEU A 113 -10.84 -7.93 -8.14
C LEU A 113 -10.51 -8.36 -9.56
N SER A 114 -11.24 -9.35 -10.07
CA SER A 114 -11.16 -9.66 -11.51
C SER A 114 -11.58 -8.46 -12.35
N HIS A 115 -11.15 -8.41 -13.62
CA HIS A 115 -11.51 -7.31 -14.52
C HIS A 115 -13.02 -7.16 -14.68
N MET A 116 -13.77 -8.28 -14.71
CA MET A 116 -15.23 -8.27 -14.77
C MET A 116 -15.86 -7.72 -13.49
N GLN A 117 -15.36 -8.10 -12.31
CA GLN A 117 -15.84 -7.59 -11.03
C GLN A 117 -15.60 -6.08 -10.90
N SER A 118 -14.44 -5.61 -11.35
CA SER A 118 -14.09 -4.20 -11.37
C SER A 118 -14.98 -3.38 -12.29
N LEU A 119 -15.28 -3.90 -13.48
CA LEU A 119 -16.22 -3.28 -14.41
C LEU A 119 -17.64 -3.22 -13.80
N LEU A 120 -18.12 -4.33 -13.26
CA LEU A 120 -19.46 -4.38 -12.62
C LEU A 120 -19.58 -3.38 -11.47
N LYS A 121 -18.56 -3.32 -10.59
CA LYS A 121 -18.47 -2.30 -9.53
C LYS A 121 -18.60 -0.89 -10.09
N ASN A 122 -17.85 -0.55 -11.14
CA ASN A 122 -17.90 0.79 -11.73
C ASN A 122 -19.25 1.11 -12.38
N LEU A 123 -19.89 0.13 -13.03
CA LEU A 123 -21.26 0.30 -13.56
C LEU A 123 -22.29 0.57 -12.43
N VAL A 124 -22.20 -0.17 -11.32
CA VAL A 124 -23.04 0.08 -10.14
C VAL A 124 -22.81 1.48 -9.58
N LEU A 125 -21.54 1.92 -9.50
CA LEU A 125 -21.21 3.27 -9.05
C LEU A 125 -21.75 4.35 -9.99
N CYS A 126 -21.75 4.13 -11.31
CA CYS A 126 -22.35 5.02 -12.30
C CYS A 126 -23.86 5.14 -12.11
N VAL A 127 -24.56 4.03 -11.82
CA VAL A 127 -26.02 4.04 -11.53
C VAL A 127 -26.29 4.81 -10.24
N LEU A 128 -25.53 4.57 -9.18
CA LEU A 128 -25.65 5.31 -7.92
C LEU A 128 -25.34 6.80 -8.11
N TRP A 129 -24.33 7.14 -8.90
CA TRP A 129 -24.01 8.52 -9.25
C TRP A 129 -25.15 9.20 -10.00
N ALA A 130 -25.75 8.54 -10.99
CA ALA A 130 -26.91 9.05 -11.71
C ALA A 130 -28.10 9.28 -10.76
N GLY A 131 -28.38 8.32 -9.87
CA GLY A 131 -29.41 8.44 -8.84
C GLY A 131 -29.15 9.59 -7.84
N ALA A 132 -27.88 9.86 -7.54
CA ALA A 132 -27.50 10.94 -6.63
C ALA A 132 -27.62 12.34 -7.25
N PHE A 133 -27.18 12.51 -8.49
CA PHE A 133 -26.95 13.83 -9.07
C PHE A 133 -27.89 14.24 -10.22
N LEU A 134 -28.60 13.31 -10.84
CA LEU A 134 -29.55 13.67 -11.91
C LEU A 134 -30.95 13.97 -11.34
N PRO A 135 -31.65 15.02 -11.85
CA PRO A 135 -31.17 16.04 -12.77
C PRO A 135 -30.30 17.11 -12.07
N PHE A 136 -29.27 17.59 -12.75
CA PHE A 136 -28.32 18.58 -12.22
C PHE A 136 -28.93 19.91 -11.76
N ARG A 137 -30.08 20.30 -12.35
CA ARG A 137 -30.78 21.56 -12.04
C ARG A 137 -31.25 21.66 -10.59
N SER A 138 -31.45 20.52 -9.91
CA SER A 138 -31.96 20.45 -8.54
C SER A 138 -30.86 20.34 -7.48
N LEU A 139 -29.61 20.52 -7.84
CA LEU A 139 -28.49 20.46 -6.91
C LEU A 139 -28.39 21.75 -6.09
N GLY A 140 -28.26 21.59 -4.77
CA GLY A 140 -28.27 22.69 -3.81
C GLY A 140 -26.97 23.52 -3.80
N SER A 141 -27.05 24.66 -3.10
CA SER A 141 -25.90 25.50 -2.79
C SER A 141 -25.04 24.89 -1.67
N PRO A 142 -23.74 25.26 -1.56
CA PRO A 142 -22.88 24.78 -0.50
C PRO A 142 -23.32 25.31 0.88
N ASP A 143 -23.23 24.44 1.88
CA ASP A 143 -23.45 24.73 3.29
C ASP A 143 -22.10 25.02 3.96
N ARG A 144 -22.04 26.02 4.86
CA ARG A 144 -20.79 26.39 5.56
C ARG A 144 -20.27 25.26 6.45
N ILE A 145 -21.16 24.58 7.17
CA ILE A 145 -20.79 23.47 8.06
C ILE A 145 -20.14 22.35 7.25
N LYS A 146 -20.70 21.98 6.10
CA LYS A 146 -20.15 20.99 5.20
C LYS A 146 -18.80 21.38 4.62
N SER A 147 -18.60 22.68 4.39
CA SER A 147 -17.31 23.20 3.94
C SER A 147 -16.24 23.02 5.02
N VAL A 148 -16.57 23.25 6.29
CA VAL A 148 -15.63 23.04 7.41
C VAL A 148 -15.32 21.54 7.56
N SER A 149 -16.32 20.67 7.59
CA SER A 149 -16.13 19.21 7.64
C SER A 149 -15.22 18.71 6.50
N PHE A 150 -15.50 19.13 5.29
CA PHE A 150 -14.68 18.77 4.14
C PHE A 150 -13.24 19.28 4.27
N SER A 151 -13.03 20.52 4.74
CA SER A 151 -11.68 21.08 4.93
C SER A 151 -10.89 20.31 5.99
N ILE A 152 -11.52 19.94 7.11
CA ILE A 152 -10.89 19.11 8.14
C ILE A 152 -10.50 17.75 7.55
N THR A 153 -11.40 17.13 6.77
CA THR A 153 -11.11 15.86 6.10
C THR A 153 -9.94 15.97 5.13
N VAL A 154 -9.90 17.04 4.31
CA VAL A 154 -8.78 17.29 3.39
C VAL A 154 -7.45 17.36 4.13
N LEU A 155 -7.39 18.13 5.22
CA LEU A 155 -6.19 18.28 6.05
C LEU A 155 -5.79 16.93 6.69
N SER A 156 -6.75 16.17 7.19
CA SER A 156 -6.51 14.85 7.79
C SER A 156 -5.97 13.85 6.76
N VAL A 157 -6.57 13.79 5.56
CA VAL A 157 -6.13 12.91 4.47
C VAL A 157 -4.76 13.35 3.96
N LEU A 158 -4.48 14.65 3.87
CA LEU A 158 -3.17 15.16 3.50
C LEU A 158 -2.10 14.75 4.52
N ALA A 159 -2.37 14.94 5.81
CA ALA A 159 -1.46 14.52 6.89
C ALA A 159 -1.21 13.01 6.85
N PHE A 160 -2.26 12.21 6.61
CA PHE A 160 -2.13 10.76 6.43
C PHE A 160 -1.31 10.39 5.20
N THR A 161 -1.49 11.08 4.08
CA THR A 161 -0.71 10.86 2.85
C THR A 161 0.78 11.11 3.09
N VAL A 162 1.12 12.22 3.78
CA VAL A 162 2.51 12.53 4.15
C VAL A 162 3.08 11.44 5.08
N TYR A 163 2.30 11.02 6.07
CA TYR A 163 2.69 9.91 6.96
C TYR A 163 2.97 8.62 6.17
N SER A 164 2.08 8.23 5.24
CA SER A 164 2.23 7.00 4.45
C SER A 164 3.42 7.02 3.49
N LEU A 165 3.84 8.21 3.02
CA LEU A 165 5.03 8.36 2.18
C LEU A 165 6.35 8.18 2.94
N VAL A 166 6.37 8.37 4.26
CA VAL A 166 7.58 8.24 5.08
C VAL A 166 7.61 6.98 5.94
N SER A 167 6.49 6.28 6.04
CA SER A 167 6.32 5.06 6.84
C SER A 167 6.12 3.84 5.94
N ILE A 168 6.22 2.65 6.52
CA ILE A 168 5.68 1.44 5.90
C ILE A 168 4.17 1.35 6.15
N PRO A 169 3.42 0.63 5.31
CA PRO A 169 1.99 0.46 5.50
C PRO A 169 1.62 -0.03 6.90
N ALA A 170 0.64 0.62 7.54
CA ALA A 170 0.15 0.20 8.85
C ALA A 170 -0.59 -1.16 8.81
N MET A 171 -1.15 -1.51 7.66
CA MET A 171 -1.61 -2.86 7.30
C MET A 171 -0.88 -3.29 6.04
N ASP A 172 -0.18 -4.38 6.13
CA ASP A 172 0.55 -4.98 5.01
C ASP A 172 -0.35 -6.00 4.32
N PHE A 173 -0.65 -5.76 3.05
CA PHE A 173 -1.46 -6.65 2.21
C PHE A 173 -0.58 -7.46 1.24
N THR A 174 0.74 -7.29 1.29
CA THR A 174 1.67 -7.97 0.39
C THR A 174 1.75 -9.47 0.69
N PRO A 175 2.23 -10.29 -0.25
CA PRO A 175 2.51 -11.70 -0.01
C PRO A 175 3.48 -11.93 1.17
N PHE A 176 4.30 -10.95 1.50
CA PHE A 176 5.28 -10.99 2.60
C PHE A 176 4.78 -10.37 3.91
N LYS A 177 3.47 -10.23 4.11
CA LYS A 177 2.90 -9.65 5.34
C LYS A 177 3.31 -10.43 6.60
N PRO A 178 3.35 -9.79 7.78
CA PRO A 178 3.58 -10.49 9.04
C PRO A 178 2.65 -11.70 9.22
N GLY A 179 3.22 -12.82 9.64
CA GLY A 179 2.54 -14.11 9.80
C GLY A 179 2.64 -15.06 8.60
N VAL A 180 3.22 -14.63 7.49
CA VAL A 180 3.47 -15.50 6.33
C VAL A 180 4.80 -16.23 6.51
N THR A 181 4.81 -17.52 6.17
CA THR A 181 6.01 -18.37 6.16
C THR A 181 6.61 -18.37 4.75
N LEU A 182 7.84 -17.88 4.60
CA LEU A 182 8.49 -17.69 3.30
C LEU A 182 8.88 -18.99 2.57
N MET A 183 8.87 -20.15 3.23
CA MET A 183 9.38 -21.40 2.65
C MET A 183 8.36 -22.53 2.58
N GLN A 184 7.07 -22.26 2.69
CA GLN A 184 6.04 -23.31 2.59
C GLN A 184 6.02 -23.99 1.21
N ALA A 185 6.43 -23.33 0.14
CA ALA A 185 6.47 -23.88 -1.21
C ALA A 185 7.41 -25.08 -1.40
N ARG A 186 8.38 -25.32 -0.50
CA ARG A 186 9.23 -26.52 -0.59
C ARG A 186 8.56 -27.78 -0.06
N GLN A 187 7.52 -27.65 0.76
CA GLN A 187 6.76 -28.76 1.32
C GLN A 187 5.54 -29.12 0.46
N ASP A 188 5.02 -28.17 -0.29
CA ASP A 188 3.91 -28.33 -1.21
C ASP A 188 4.28 -27.67 -2.55
N PRO A 189 4.62 -28.45 -3.60
CA PRO A 189 5.00 -27.91 -4.91
C PRO A 189 3.90 -27.09 -5.60
N ASP A 190 2.63 -27.26 -5.19
CA ASP A 190 1.49 -26.54 -5.72
C ASP A 190 1.15 -25.28 -4.88
N ALA A 191 1.83 -25.05 -3.75
CA ALA A 191 1.63 -23.87 -2.93
C ALA A 191 2.41 -22.67 -3.52
N GLU A 192 1.72 -21.62 -3.91
CA GLU A 192 2.30 -20.32 -4.26
C GLU A 192 2.85 -19.62 -3.02
N ALA A 193 3.92 -20.16 -2.41
CA ALA A 193 4.56 -19.49 -1.29
C ALA A 193 5.49 -18.39 -1.79
N PRO A 194 5.48 -17.22 -1.16
CA PRO A 194 6.36 -16.13 -1.53
C PRO A 194 7.82 -16.50 -1.22
N LEU A 195 8.67 -16.53 -2.23
CA LEU A 195 10.11 -16.69 -2.13
C LEU A 195 10.79 -15.36 -2.40
N LEU A 196 11.90 -15.08 -1.71
CA LEU A 196 12.72 -13.92 -1.99
C LEU A 196 13.63 -14.12 -3.19
N SER A 197 13.89 -15.39 -3.56
CA SER A 197 14.79 -15.77 -4.65
C SER A 197 16.16 -15.09 -4.52
N ILE A 198 16.76 -15.24 -3.32
CA ILE A 198 18.06 -14.65 -2.99
C ILE A 198 19.14 -15.43 -3.72
N CYS A 199 19.90 -14.76 -4.60
CA CYS A 199 21.07 -15.34 -5.26
C CYS A 199 22.28 -15.35 -4.32
N CYS A 200 22.91 -16.51 -4.15
CA CYS A 200 24.09 -16.70 -3.31
C CYS A 200 25.40 -16.45 -4.05
N ASP A 201 25.46 -16.76 -5.34
CA ASP A 201 26.67 -16.79 -6.15
C ASP A 201 26.42 -16.34 -7.58
N GLU A 202 27.51 -16.24 -8.36
CA GLU A 202 27.48 -15.90 -9.78
C GLU A 202 26.84 -17.00 -10.64
N GLU A 203 26.68 -18.22 -10.13
CA GLU A 203 26.09 -19.37 -10.82
C GLU A 203 24.57 -19.39 -10.73
N GLY A 204 23.98 -18.49 -9.91
CA GLY A 204 22.53 -18.27 -9.79
C GLY A 204 21.82 -19.27 -8.89
N GLU A 205 22.52 -19.91 -7.97
CA GLU A 205 21.89 -20.72 -6.93
C GLU A 205 21.12 -19.83 -5.92
N TYR A 206 19.95 -20.29 -5.50
CA TYR A 206 19.13 -19.59 -4.52
C TYR A 206 19.38 -20.10 -3.11
N CYS A 207 19.59 -19.16 -2.18
CA CYS A 207 19.89 -19.46 -0.78
C CYS A 207 18.81 -19.02 0.21
N ASP A 208 17.56 -18.97 -0.20
CA ASP A 208 16.44 -18.69 0.71
C ASP A 208 16.38 -19.64 1.92
N TRP A 209 17.03 -20.79 1.85
CA TRP A 209 17.16 -21.75 2.96
C TRP A 209 17.77 -21.13 4.23
N MET A 210 18.60 -20.07 4.10
CA MET A 210 19.20 -19.38 5.23
C MET A 210 18.14 -18.64 6.10
N LEU A 211 16.97 -18.36 5.52
CA LEU A 211 15.87 -17.71 6.21
C LEU A 211 14.96 -18.69 6.99
N ALA A 212 15.17 -20.01 6.77
CA ALA A 212 14.25 -21.04 7.20
C ALA A 212 14.34 -21.44 8.68
N LYS A 213 15.48 -21.13 9.32
CA LYS A 213 15.75 -21.61 10.69
C LYS A 213 16.26 -20.50 11.58
N GLY A 214 15.64 -20.43 12.76
CA GLY A 214 16.02 -19.48 13.79
C GLY A 214 15.65 -18.03 13.46
N PRO A 215 16.12 -17.10 14.30
CA PRO A 215 15.93 -15.68 14.08
C PRO A 215 16.84 -15.17 12.98
N VAL A 216 16.29 -14.40 12.05
CA VAL A 216 17.02 -13.79 10.94
C VAL A 216 16.54 -12.35 10.73
N VAL A 217 17.45 -11.45 10.47
CA VAL A 217 17.15 -10.08 10.07
C VAL A 217 17.56 -9.88 8.61
N VAL A 218 16.63 -9.41 7.79
CA VAL A 218 16.88 -9.08 6.40
C VAL A 218 16.82 -7.56 6.23
N VAL A 219 17.92 -6.97 5.81
CA VAL A 219 17.99 -5.57 5.38
C VAL A 219 17.85 -5.55 3.87
N SER A 220 16.76 -5.01 3.34
CA SER A 220 16.45 -5.07 1.91
C SER A 220 16.47 -3.70 1.24
N ALA A 221 17.10 -3.60 0.05
CA ALA A 221 17.08 -2.41 -0.77
C ALA A 221 16.73 -2.72 -2.22
N TYR A 222 15.66 -2.11 -2.69
CA TYR A 222 15.21 -2.23 -4.08
C TYR A 222 15.82 -1.17 -5.02
N ASP A 223 16.52 -0.19 -4.48
CA ASP A 223 17.24 0.89 -5.19
C ASP A 223 18.52 1.21 -4.41
N PRO A 224 19.55 0.35 -4.50
CA PRO A 224 20.78 0.47 -3.71
C PRO A 224 21.54 1.76 -4.02
N ASP A 225 21.47 2.30 -5.24
CA ASP A 225 22.12 3.56 -5.64
C ASP A 225 21.66 4.76 -4.81
N ARG A 226 20.46 4.68 -4.22
CA ARG A 226 19.92 5.71 -3.33
C ARG A 226 20.28 5.54 -1.87
N ILE A 227 21.07 4.52 -1.53
CA ILE A 227 21.60 4.34 -0.17
C ILE A 227 22.89 5.16 -0.07
N GLY A 228 22.79 6.39 0.45
CA GLY A 228 23.97 7.20 0.70
C GLY A 228 24.82 6.67 1.87
N ALA A 229 26.08 7.09 1.94
CA ALA A 229 27.08 6.64 2.93
C ALA A 229 26.59 6.73 4.39
N SER A 230 25.88 7.81 4.75
CA SER A 230 25.32 7.96 6.11
C SER A 230 24.28 6.87 6.44
N ARG A 231 23.45 6.50 5.47
CA ARG A 231 22.46 5.44 5.67
C ARG A 231 23.11 4.07 5.72
N ALA A 232 24.07 3.81 4.86
CA ALA A 232 24.86 2.57 4.87
C ALA A 232 25.59 2.38 6.20
N ALA A 233 26.18 3.45 6.75
CA ALA A 233 26.82 3.42 8.07
C ALA A 233 25.81 3.06 9.18
N ALA A 234 24.63 3.68 9.20
CA ALA A 234 23.59 3.37 10.17
C ALA A 234 23.07 1.92 10.06
N LEU A 235 22.97 1.38 8.84
CA LEU A 235 22.58 -0.02 8.62
C LEU A 235 23.65 -1.01 9.08
N ARG A 236 24.94 -0.69 8.89
CA ARG A 236 26.06 -1.49 9.44
C ARG A 236 26.08 -1.47 10.98
N GLU A 237 25.94 -0.28 11.56
CA GLU A 237 25.86 -0.13 13.01
C GLU A 237 24.69 -0.93 13.59
N PHE A 238 23.53 -0.85 12.97
CA PHE A 238 22.37 -1.65 13.34
C PHE A 238 22.65 -3.15 13.24
N ALA A 239 23.21 -3.63 12.11
CA ALA A 239 23.56 -5.04 11.94
C ALA A 239 24.56 -5.51 13.01
N GLY A 240 25.63 -4.73 13.25
CA GLY A 240 26.62 -5.03 14.31
C GLY A 240 26.02 -5.03 15.71
N SER A 241 25.01 -4.22 15.97
CA SER A 241 24.32 -4.23 17.26
C SER A 241 23.56 -5.53 17.53
N LEU A 242 23.19 -6.26 16.49
CA LEU A 242 22.46 -7.54 16.57
C LEU A 242 23.40 -8.76 16.67
N ASP A 243 24.72 -8.56 16.69
CA ASP A 243 25.68 -9.67 16.86
C ASP A 243 25.38 -10.47 18.11
N GLY A 244 25.29 -11.80 17.94
CA GLY A 244 24.93 -12.73 19.02
C GLY A 244 23.42 -12.84 19.31
N ILE A 245 22.57 -12.10 18.63
CA ILE A 245 21.10 -12.17 18.75
C ILE A 245 20.48 -12.81 17.49
N ALA A 246 20.74 -12.22 16.32
CA ALA A 246 20.22 -12.71 15.04
C ALA A 246 21.20 -12.37 13.92
N PRO A 247 21.51 -13.30 13.00
CA PRO A 247 22.27 -13.00 11.81
C PRO A 247 21.51 -11.98 10.96
N THR A 248 22.26 -11.02 10.42
CA THR A 248 21.72 -9.97 9.55
C THR A 248 22.22 -10.17 8.13
N PHE A 249 21.29 -10.30 7.17
CA PHE A 249 21.58 -10.43 5.75
C PHE A 249 21.20 -9.16 5.01
N PHE A 250 22.15 -8.64 4.22
CA PHE A 250 21.91 -7.54 3.29
C PHE A 250 21.49 -8.12 1.95
N VAL A 251 20.32 -7.76 1.44
CA VAL A 251 19.75 -8.28 0.18
C VAL A 251 19.32 -7.10 -0.68
N PHE A 252 19.98 -6.93 -1.83
CA PHE A 252 19.82 -5.74 -2.66
C PHE A 252 19.46 -6.10 -4.11
N ALA A 253 18.79 -5.19 -4.80
CA ALA A 253 18.48 -5.32 -6.22
C ALA A 253 19.63 -4.76 -7.07
N GLY A 254 20.81 -5.33 -6.93
CA GLY A 254 22.04 -4.92 -7.58
C GLY A 254 23.16 -4.64 -6.58
N GLU A 255 24.29 -4.20 -7.07
CA GLU A 255 25.45 -3.88 -6.25
C GLU A 255 25.24 -2.60 -5.44
N CYS A 256 25.74 -2.59 -4.21
CA CYS A 256 25.82 -1.42 -3.36
C CYS A 256 27.28 -1.18 -2.96
N PRO A 257 27.97 -0.20 -3.53
CA PRO A 257 29.38 0.06 -3.22
C PRO A 257 29.63 0.32 -1.73
N GLU A 258 28.62 0.87 -1.05
CA GLU A 258 28.67 1.16 0.39
C GLU A 258 28.50 -0.10 1.27
N LEU A 259 27.95 -1.19 0.73
CA LEU A 259 27.68 -2.45 1.42
C LEU A 259 28.01 -3.64 0.50
N PRO A 260 29.31 -3.91 0.25
CA PRO A 260 29.74 -4.89 -0.76
C PRO A 260 29.34 -6.34 -0.41
N ASP A 261 29.23 -6.68 0.88
CA ASP A 261 28.88 -8.02 1.33
C ASP A 261 27.34 -8.20 1.34
N SER A 262 26.72 -8.10 0.14
CA SER A 262 25.28 -8.22 0.00
C SER A 262 24.88 -9.30 -1.01
N TYR A 263 23.79 -9.96 -0.73
CA TYR A 263 23.12 -10.89 -1.65
C TYR A 263 22.26 -10.14 -2.66
N SER A 264 22.02 -10.76 -3.81
CA SER A 264 21.17 -10.19 -4.85
C SER A 264 19.79 -10.81 -4.86
N ALA A 265 18.74 -9.99 -5.11
CA ALA A 265 17.40 -10.48 -5.37
C ALA A 265 16.64 -9.52 -6.32
N ASP A 266 15.51 -10.01 -6.87
CA ASP A 266 14.72 -9.20 -7.80
C ASP A 266 14.17 -7.93 -7.14
N ARG A 267 14.29 -6.82 -7.88
CA ARG A 267 13.86 -5.48 -7.41
C ARG A 267 12.38 -5.44 -6.99
N ARG A 268 11.49 -6.09 -7.75
CA ARG A 268 10.04 -6.09 -7.46
C ARG A 268 9.76 -6.89 -6.19
N THR A 269 10.44 -8.00 -6.00
CA THR A 269 10.37 -8.84 -4.81
C THR A 269 10.78 -8.06 -3.57
N LEU A 270 11.95 -7.38 -3.60
CA LEU A 270 12.44 -6.59 -2.47
C LEU A 270 11.53 -5.39 -2.15
N LEU A 271 11.02 -4.71 -3.19
CA LEU A 271 10.06 -3.63 -3.02
C LEU A 271 8.74 -4.13 -2.40
N THR A 272 8.38 -5.39 -2.64
CA THR A 272 7.19 -6.02 -2.06
C THR A 272 7.47 -6.54 -0.65
N LEU A 273 8.67 -7.03 -0.38
CA LEU A 273 9.11 -7.46 0.94
C LEU A 273 9.06 -6.29 1.93
N ASN A 274 9.67 -5.16 1.59
CA ASN A 274 9.64 -3.97 2.43
C ASN A 274 9.50 -2.71 1.56
N ARG A 275 8.45 -1.92 1.82
CA ARG A 275 8.16 -0.68 1.08
C ARG A 275 9.16 0.44 1.33
N SER A 276 10.11 0.26 2.25
CA SER A 276 11.18 1.22 2.54
C SER A 276 12.50 0.75 1.97
N ASN A 277 13.16 1.57 1.17
CA ASN A 277 14.51 1.30 0.65
C ASN A 277 15.53 1.29 1.80
N GLY A 278 16.23 0.17 2.03
CA GLY A 278 17.01 -0.09 3.22
C GLY A 278 16.15 -0.43 4.45
N GLY A 279 14.93 -0.94 4.25
CA GLY A 279 14.06 -1.38 5.32
C GLY A 279 14.49 -2.72 5.93
N VAL A 280 14.06 -2.96 7.15
CA VAL A 280 14.41 -4.14 7.94
C VAL A 280 13.20 -5.05 8.10
N THR A 281 13.40 -6.35 7.90
CA THR A 281 12.38 -7.39 8.10
C THR A 281 12.93 -8.44 9.06
N LEU A 282 12.24 -8.70 10.16
CA LEU A 282 12.55 -9.73 11.13
C LEU A 282 11.79 -11.00 10.80
N LEU A 283 12.52 -12.09 10.75
CA LEU A 283 12.02 -13.44 10.52
C LEU A 283 12.36 -14.32 11.74
N SER A 284 11.50 -15.29 12.03
CA SER A 284 11.76 -16.38 12.96
C SER A 284 11.27 -17.68 12.33
N ASP A 285 12.16 -18.64 12.15
CA ASP A 285 11.87 -19.92 11.47
C ASP A 285 11.13 -19.76 10.12
N GLY A 286 11.57 -18.77 9.35
CA GLY A 286 10.99 -18.43 8.06
C GLY A 286 9.68 -17.62 8.13
N VAL A 287 9.13 -17.38 9.31
CA VAL A 287 7.90 -16.57 9.49
C VAL A 287 8.26 -15.09 9.61
N VAL A 288 7.57 -14.25 8.84
CA VAL A 288 7.73 -12.79 8.94
C VAL A 288 7.09 -12.30 10.23
N ILE A 289 7.90 -11.77 11.16
CA ILE A 289 7.44 -11.28 12.47
C ILE A 289 7.11 -9.80 12.40
N ALA A 290 8.05 -8.98 11.93
CA ALA A 290 7.92 -7.53 11.92
C ALA A 290 8.68 -6.89 10.78
N LYS A 291 8.27 -5.67 10.42
CA LYS A 291 8.95 -4.84 9.43
C LYS A 291 9.09 -3.41 9.94
N TRP A 292 10.23 -2.79 9.62
CA TRP A 292 10.52 -1.41 9.98
C TRP A 292 11.06 -0.64 8.77
N PRO A 293 10.71 0.66 8.67
CA PRO A 293 11.29 1.50 7.63
C PRO A 293 12.74 1.85 7.96
N SER A 294 13.55 2.08 6.96
CA SER A 294 14.95 2.46 7.12
C SER A 294 15.18 3.72 7.98
N ARG A 295 14.15 4.56 8.16
CA ARG A 295 14.23 5.81 8.95
C ARG A 295 13.97 5.61 10.44
N SER A 296 13.40 4.46 10.84
CA SER A 296 13.05 4.13 12.22
C SER A 296 13.39 2.67 12.45
N LEU A 297 14.68 2.40 12.58
CA LEU A 297 15.20 1.08 12.92
C LEU A 297 14.87 0.77 14.39
N PRO A 298 14.56 -0.48 14.73
CA PRO A 298 14.32 -0.88 16.11
C PRO A 298 15.65 -0.90 16.90
N ASP A 299 15.56 -0.69 18.21
CA ASP A 299 16.69 -0.89 19.08
C ASP A 299 17.00 -2.38 19.28
N ARG A 300 18.26 -2.69 19.63
CA ARG A 300 18.70 -4.05 19.92
C ARG A 300 17.82 -4.77 20.93
N ASP A 301 17.51 -4.08 22.05
CA ASP A 301 16.72 -4.66 23.13
C ASP A 301 15.29 -4.97 22.68
N HIS A 302 14.71 -4.15 21.81
CA HIS A 302 13.41 -4.41 21.24
C HIS A 302 13.39 -5.64 20.33
N VAL A 303 14.42 -5.82 19.49
CA VAL A 303 14.57 -7.04 18.66
C VAL A 303 14.75 -8.27 19.55
N ALA A 304 15.61 -8.19 20.56
CA ALA A 304 15.84 -9.28 21.51
C ALA A 304 14.54 -9.66 22.27
N GLU A 305 13.77 -8.67 22.70
CA GLU A 305 12.48 -8.88 23.35
C GLU A 305 11.49 -9.61 22.46
N LEU A 306 11.37 -9.22 21.16
CA LEU A 306 10.48 -9.90 20.21
C LEU A 306 10.90 -11.35 19.95
N LEU A 307 12.22 -11.60 19.87
CA LEU A 307 12.75 -12.96 19.66
C LEU A 307 12.65 -13.86 20.89
N GLY A 308 12.54 -13.28 22.08
CA GLY A 308 12.31 -14.01 23.32
C GLY A 308 10.86 -14.45 23.55
N GLN A 309 9.93 -14.03 22.70
CA GLN A 309 8.50 -14.33 22.78
C GLN A 309 8.09 -15.37 21.73
N ASP A 310 6.90 -15.95 21.91
CA ASP A 310 6.29 -16.74 20.85
C ASP A 310 6.09 -15.89 19.58
N PRO A 311 6.38 -16.40 18.37
CA PRO A 311 6.24 -15.65 17.13
C PRO A 311 4.87 -15.00 16.94
N ALA A 312 3.77 -15.65 17.34
CA ALA A 312 2.44 -15.08 17.24
C ALA A 312 2.24 -13.91 18.22
N GLU A 313 2.76 -14.03 19.44
CA GLU A 313 2.72 -12.97 20.45
C GLU A 313 3.57 -11.76 20.01
N ALA A 314 4.78 -11.99 19.52
CA ALA A 314 5.67 -10.95 19.00
C ALA A 314 5.00 -10.18 17.84
N MET A 315 4.37 -10.88 16.89
CA MET A 315 3.61 -10.27 15.80
C MET A 315 2.44 -9.42 16.30
N MET A 316 1.68 -9.93 17.27
CA MET A 316 0.54 -9.18 17.84
C MET A 316 1.03 -7.92 18.53
N LYS A 317 2.08 -8.02 19.34
CA LYS A 317 2.66 -6.90 20.08
C LYS A 317 3.12 -5.77 19.16
N GLU A 318 3.81 -6.11 18.08
CA GLU A 318 4.37 -5.12 17.14
C GLU A 318 3.32 -4.50 16.21
N ASN A 319 2.34 -5.28 15.74
CA ASN A 319 1.43 -4.82 14.71
C ASN A 319 0.08 -4.30 15.23
N THR A 320 -0.39 -4.75 16.40
CA THR A 320 -1.67 -4.31 16.98
C THR A 320 -1.72 -2.80 17.24
N PRO A 321 -0.70 -2.16 17.82
CA PRO A 321 -0.74 -0.71 18.03
C PRO A 321 -0.84 0.09 16.72
N LYS A 322 -0.18 -0.37 15.66
CA LYS A 322 -0.24 0.26 14.32
C LYS A 322 -1.67 0.18 13.76
N ARG A 323 -2.31 -1.00 13.86
CA ARG A 323 -3.69 -1.23 13.43
C ARG A 323 -4.70 -0.40 14.23
N LEU A 324 -4.57 -0.32 15.54
CA LEU A 324 -5.46 0.47 16.40
C LEU A 324 -5.37 1.97 16.11
N ARG A 325 -4.18 2.51 15.88
CA ARG A 325 -3.99 3.91 15.47
C ARG A 325 -4.68 4.19 14.14
N LEU A 326 -4.56 3.30 13.16
CA LEU A 326 -5.23 3.41 11.87
C LEU A 326 -6.76 3.37 12.03
N GLN A 327 -7.29 2.43 12.80
CA GLN A 327 -8.72 2.33 13.07
C GLN A 327 -9.25 3.59 13.75
N GLY A 328 -8.55 4.11 14.77
CA GLY A 328 -8.89 5.36 15.44
C GLY A 328 -8.91 6.54 14.48
N PHE A 329 -7.93 6.64 13.57
CA PHE A 329 -7.89 7.67 12.55
C PHE A 329 -9.08 7.58 11.58
N LEU A 330 -9.39 6.37 11.10
CA LEU A 330 -10.54 6.15 10.22
C LEU A 330 -11.85 6.53 10.89
N LEU A 331 -12.05 6.08 12.13
CA LEU A 331 -13.25 6.45 12.92
C LEU A 331 -13.38 7.96 13.08
N TYR A 332 -12.27 8.65 13.38
CA TYR A 332 -12.23 10.11 13.45
C TYR A 332 -12.67 10.75 12.13
N VAL A 333 -12.07 10.34 11.01
CA VAL A 333 -12.38 10.91 9.69
C VAL A 333 -13.86 10.65 9.31
N PHE A 334 -14.36 9.44 9.54
CA PHE A 334 -15.76 9.13 9.29
C PHE A 334 -16.72 9.91 10.22
N ALA A 335 -16.36 10.08 11.49
CA ALA A 335 -17.15 10.94 12.40
C ALA A 335 -17.21 12.37 11.89
N VAL A 336 -16.09 12.95 11.46
CA VAL A 336 -16.05 14.30 10.85
C VAL A 336 -16.91 14.38 9.59
N LEU A 337 -16.86 13.36 8.73
CA LEU A 337 -17.65 13.32 7.48
C LEU A 337 -19.17 13.21 7.71
N LEU A 338 -19.59 12.54 8.78
CA LEU A 338 -21.00 12.22 9.02
C LEU A 338 -21.68 13.18 10.00
N LEU A 339 -20.95 13.71 10.98
CA LEU A 339 -21.52 14.51 12.07
C LEU A 339 -21.53 16.01 11.80
N LEU A 340 -20.70 16.51 10.92
CA LEU A 340 -20.63 17.89 10.48
C LEU A 340 -21.24 18.06 9.07
#